data_1662a3e45904e717d44b67b26e49ac44
#
_entry.id   1662a3e45904e717d44b67b26e49ac44
#
_cell.length_a   1.000
_cell.length_b   1.000
_cell.length_c   1.000
_cell.angle_alpha   90.00
_cell.angle_beta   90.00
_cell.angle_gamma   90.00
#
_symmetry.space_group_name_H-M   'P 1'
#
loop_
_entity.id
_entity.type
_entity.pdbx_description
1 polymer ?
#
loop_
_entity_poly.entity_id
_entity_poly.type
_entity_poly.pdbx_seq_one_letter_code
_entity_poly.pdbx_strand_id
1 'polypeptide(L)'
;MRISESLLRGLIRENLLTEAAMTPTQAGGLGIKFQIRKYPDSAVIYARKEGRDMAMGTLSSSPTGDPCSDAWEIVFSQARIDGLGPLMYDLMIDVISPRPLMSDRIEVSKDAKRVWDYYRDRRGDIEQVQLDDEVNTLTPDYDDNCYQKSAKLHDKGNWTGSSLSKAYRRRGGGRPTFDELQHLGLIEFK
;
A
#
# COMPACT_ATOMS: atom_id res chain seq x y z
N MET A 1 5.17 -10.74 37.08
CA MET A 1 5.53 -10.95 35.66
C MET A 1 6.21 -9.69 35.16
N ARG A 2 7.51 -9.72 34.85
CA ARG A 2 8.23 -8.54 34.34
C ARG A 2 8.23 -8.62 32.82
N ILE A 3 7.62 -7.63 32.17
CA ILE A 3 7.69 -7.47 30.73
C ILE A 3 9.13 -7.02 30.39
N SER A 4 9.80 -7.71 29.48
CA SER A 4 11.15 -7.32 29.07
C SER A 4 11.10 -5.98 28.32
N GLU A 5 12.13 -5.15 28.49
CA GLU A 5 12.23 -3.85 27.83
C GLU A 5 12.17 -3.97 26.28
N SER A 6 12.68 -5.06 25.72
CA SER A 6 12.60 -5.35 24.30
C SER A 6 11.16 -5.64 23.84
N LEU A 7 10.37 -6.35 24.67
CA LEU A 7 8.96 -6.61 24.41
C LEU A 7 8.13 -5.32 24.51
N LEU A 8 8.42 -4.49 25.52
CA LEU A 8 7.77 -3.20 25.68
C LEU A 8 8.08 -2.24 24.52
N ARG A 9 9.35 -2.18 24.08
CA ARG A 9 9.76 -1.40 22.91
C ARG A 9 9.13 -1.95 21.61
N GLY A 10 8.96 -3.28 21.49
CA GLY A 10 8.25 -3.91 20.38
C GLY A 10 6.77 -3.51 20.37
N LEU A 11 6.07 -3.64 21.48
CA LEU A 11 4.67 -3.28 21.63
C LEU A 11 4.43 -1.77 21.44
N ILE A 12 5.35 -0.92 21.94
CA ILE A 12 5.29 0.54 21.72
C ILE A 12 5.51 0.86 20.24
N ARG A 13 6.46 0.22 19.56
CA ARG A 13 6.68 0.41 18.12
C ARG A 13 5.52 -0.10 17.29
N GLU A 14 4.94 -1.26 17.61
CA GLU A 14 3.75 -1.79 16.92
C GLU A 14 2.53 -0.89 17.13
N ASN A 15 2.29 -0.41 18.35
CA ASN A 15 1.21 0.55 18.62
C ASN A 15 1.45 1.89 17.96
N LEU A 16 2.68 2.41 17.95
CA LEU A 16 3.03 3.65 17.25
C LEU A 16 2.85 3.54 15.72
N LEU A 17 3.04 2.37 15.13
CA LEU A 17 2.76 2.16 13.70
C LEU A 17 1.25 2.09 13.40
N THR A 18 0.43 1.62 14.35
CA THR A 18 -1.04 1.61 14.23
C THR A 18 -1.69 2.94 14.60
N GLU A 19 -1.07 3.70 15.50
CA GLU A 19 -1.51 5.05 15.90
C GLU A 19 -0.99 6.16 14.99
N ALA A 20 -0.02 5.88 14.13
CA ALA A 20 0.72 6.88 13.39
C ALA A 20 0.33 7.03 11.91
N ALA A 21 -0.74 6.41 11.44
CA ALA A 21 -1.29 6.76 10.13
C ALA A 21 -1.89 8.17 10.22
N MET A 22 -1.32 9.10 9.46
CA MET A 22 -1.86 10.46 9.35
C MET A 22 -3.28 10.40 8.77
N THR A 23 -4.22 11.09 9.39
CA THR A 23 -5.57 11.24 8.83
C THR A 23 -5.61 12.33 7.75
N PRO A 24 -6.60 12.33 6.85
CA PRO A 24 -6.82 13.42 5.90
C PRO A 24 -6.92 14.80 6.58
N THR A 25 -7.62 14.88 7.71
CA THR A 25 -7.75 16.12 8.50
C THR A 25 -6.40 16.59 9.04
N GLN A 26 -5.54 15.69 9.53
CA GLN A 26 -4.19 16.04 9.99
C GLN A 26 -3.31 16.54 8.83
N ALA A 27 -3.39 15.88 7.66
CA ALA A 27 -2.67 16.33 6.47
C ALA A 27 -3.08 17.75 6.08
N GLY A 28 -4.38 18.04 6.10
CA GLY A 28 -4.92 19.39 5.86
C GLY A 28 -4.42 20.40 6.87
N GLY A 29 -4.41 20.07 8.16
CA GLY A 29 -3.85 20.90 9.23
C GLY A 29 -2.37 21.24 9.06
N LEU A 30 -1.61 20.35 8.40
CA LEU A 30 -0.21 20.58 8.04
C LEU A 30 -0.03 21.35 6.72
N GLY A 31 -1.11 21.69 6.02
CA GLY A 31 -1.08 22.36 4.71
C GLY A 31 -0.62 21.45 3.57
N ILE A 32 -0.78 20.14 3.72
CA ILE A 32 -0.46 19.16 2.68
C ILE A 32 -1.62 19.06 1.70
N LYS A 33 -1.32 19.15 0.40
CA LYS A 33 -2.25 18.92 -0.70
C LYS A 33 -1.79 17.72 -1.52
N PHE A 34 -2.75 17.02 -2.13
CA PHE A 34 -2.50 15.82 -2.92
C PHE A 34 -2.79 16.13 -4.39
N GLN A 35 -1.78 15.93 -5.24
CA GLN A 35 -1.90 16.08 -6.67
C GLN A 35 -1.91 14.72 -7.33
N ILE A 36 -2.95 14.43 -8.10
CA ILE A 36 -3.13 13.15 -8.79
C ILE A 36 -3.03 13.39 -10.30
N ARG A 37 -2.12 12.64 -10.94
CA ARG A 37 -2.00 12.55 -12.39
C ARG A 37 -2.33 11.12 -12.79
N LYS A 38 -3.38 10.94 -13.56
CA LYS A 38 -3.84 9.63 -14.00
C LYS A 38 -3.69 9.52 -15.51
N TYR A 39 -3.08 8.41 -15.93
CA TYR A 39 -2.89 8.01 -17.32
C TYR A 39 -3.62 6.67 -17.56
N PRO A 40 -3.79 6.19 -18.79
CA PRO A 40 -4.46 4.92 -19.06
C PRO A 40 -3.88 3.74 -18.26
N ASP A 41 -2.55 3.65 -18.19
CA ASP A 41 -1.83 2.51 -17.61
C ASP A 41 -1.01 2.86 -16.37
N SER A 42 -1.08 4.09 -15.89
CA SER A 42 -0.32 4.53 -14.74
C SER A 42 -0.99 5.67 -13.99
N ALA A 43 -0.57 5.87 -12.74
CA ALA A 43 -0.95 7.04 -11.97
C ALA A 43 0.23 7.50 -11.11
N VAL A 44 0.35 8.81 -10.93
CA VAL A 44 1.33 9.41 -10.02
C VAL A 44 0.62 10.29 -9.03
N ILE A 45 0.91 10.07 -7.75
CA ILE A 45 0.32 10.82 -6.65
C ILE A 45 1.45 11.53 -5.90
N TYR A 46 1.31 12.83 -5.73
CA TYR A 46 2.21 13.64 -4.93
C TYR A 46 1.46 14.20 -3.71
N ALA A 47 2.07 14.12 -2.55
CA ALA A 47 1.67 14.92 -1.40
C ALA A 47 2.64 16.11 -1.30
N ARG A 48 2.12 17.34 -1.35
CA ARG A 48 2.90 18.56 -1.44
C ARG A 48 2.59 19.54 -0.31
N LYS A 49 3.63 20.18 0.19
CA LYS A 49 3.53 21.29 1.12
C LYS A 49 4.39 22.44 0.61
N GLU A 50 3.80 23.62 0.42
CA GLU A 50 4.50 24.82 -0.05
C GLU A 50 5.35 24.56 -1.31
N GLY A 51 4.78 23.81 -2.26
CA GLY A 51 5.43 23.46 -3.53
C GLY A 51 6.49 22.36 -3.45
N ARG A 52 6.79 21.82 -2.26
CA ARG A 52 7.76 20.74 -2.07
C ARG A 52 7.08 19.38 -1.96
N ASP A 53 7.67 18.36 -2.54
CA ASP A 53 7.17 16.99 -2.45
C ASP A 53 7.49 16.40 -1.06
N MET A 54 6.45 16.11 -0.29
CA MET A 54 6.53 15.45 1.02
C MET A 54 6.38 13.94 0.91
N ALA A 55 5.61 13.47 -0.10
CA ALA A 55 5.53 12.06 -0.47
C ALA A 55 5.21 11.94 -1.96
N MET A 56 5.56 10.79 -2.54
CA MET A 56 5.22 10.43 -3.91
C MET A 56 4.90 8.94 -3.97
N GLY A 57 3.92 8.57 -4.80
CA GLY A 57 3.61 7.21 -5.17
C GLY A 57 3.38 7.10 -6.67
N THR A 58 3.94 6.09 -7.30
CA THR A 58 3.73 5.77 -8.71
C THR A 58 3.11 4.39 -8.83
N LEU A 59 2.06 4.30 -9.59
CA LEU A 59 1.28 3.11 -9.85
C LEU A 59 1.36 2.75 -11.33
N SER A 60 1.39 1.46 -11.62
CA SER A 60 1.28 0.93 -12.97
C SER A 60 0.22 -0.17 -13.01
N SER A 61 -0.55 -0.24 -14.09
CA SER A 61 -1.45 -1.37 -14.33
C SER A 61 -0.64 -2.59 -14.75
N SER A 62 -1.07 -3.77 -14.33
CA SER A 62 -0.54 -5.01 -14.90
C SER A 62 -0.90 -5.12 -16.38
N PRO A 63 -0.04 -5.71 -17.22
CA PRO A 63 -0.37 -6.03 -18.60
C PRO A 63 -1.62 -6.91 -18.69
N THR A 64 -2.41 -6.72 -19.74
CA THR A 64 -3.59 -7.55 -20.00
C THR A 64 -3.18 -9.02 -20.18
N GLY A 65 -3.83 -9.93 -19.46
CA GLY A 65 -3.52 -11.36 -19.50
C GLY A 65 -2.44 -11.81 -18.52
N ASP A 66 -1.97 -10.94 -17.65
CA ASP A 66 -1.05 -11.24 -16.59
C ASP A 66 -1.74 -12.09 -15.48
N PRO A 67 -1.06 -13.09 -14.90
CA PRO A 67 -1.56 -13.86 -13.75
C PRO A 67 -1.84 -12.99 -12.51
N CYS A 68 -1.45 -11.72 -12.52
CA CYS A 68 -1.69 -10.76 -11.45
C CYS A 68 -3.13 -10.25 -11.34
N SER A 69 -4.09 -10.88 -11.97
CA SER A 69 -5.53 -10.66 -11.72
C SER A 69 -5.98 -9.20 -11.83
N ASP A 70 -5.52 -8.49 -12.85
CA ASP A 70 -5.93 -7.08 -13.08
C ASP A 70 -5.51 -6.11 -11.96
N ALA A 71 -4.57 -6.52 -11.11
CA ALA A 71 -4.07 -5.69 -10.02
C ALA A 71 -3.15 -4.56 -10.54
N TRP A 72 -3.17 -3.44 -9.85
CA TRP A 72 -2.21 -2.37 -10.08
C TRP A 72 -1.02 -2.54 -9.13
N GLU A 73 0.17 -2.26 -9.65
CA GLU A 73 1.43 -2.37 -8.92
C GLU A 73 1.89 -1.00 -8.40
N ILE A 74 2.40 -0.95 -7.17
CA ILE A 74 3.18 0.20 -6.71
C ILE A 74 4.62 0.00 -7.19
N VAL A 75 5.03 0.77 -8.18
CA VAL A 75 6.42 0.72 -8.69
C VAL A 75 7.37 1.65 -7.94
N PHE A 76 6.82 2.60 -7.19
CA PHE A 76 7.60 3.50 -6.33
C PHE A 76 6.73 4.11 -5.24
N SER A 77 7.26 4.18 -4.02
CA SER A 77 6.65 4.97 -2.94
C SER A 77 7.71 5.54 -2.00
N GLN A 78 7.57 6.80 -1.65
CA GLN A 78 8.42 7.48 -0.67
C GLN A 78 7.59 8.49 0.13
N ALA A 79 7.84 8.58 1.43
CA ALA A 79 7.30 9.62 2.29
C ALA A 79 8.41 10.17 3.19
N ARG A 80 8.38 11.50 3.44
CA ARG A 80 9.38 12.23 4.24
C ARG A 80 8.82 12.67 5.58
N ILE A 81 7.54 12.44 5.83
CA ILE A 81 6.84 12.82 7.06
C ILE A 81 6.25 11.55 7.64
N ASP A 82 6.44 11.36 8.94
CA ASP A 82 5.88 10.22 9.67
C ASP A 82 4.35 10.18 9.54
N GLY A 83 3.80 8.98 9.35
CA GLY A 83 2.38 8.75 9.14
C GLY A 83 1.84 9.07 7.73
N LEU A 84 2.57 9.82 6.90
CA LEU A 84 2.13 10.15 5.55
C LEU A 84 2.22 8.95 4.60
N GLY A 85 3.18 8.03 4.81
CA GLY A 85 3.31 6.81 4.02
C GLY A 85 2.02 5.98 4.00
N PRO A 86 1.50 5.52 5.14
CA PRO A 86 0.23 4.79 5.19
C PRO A 86 -0.95 5.54 4.56
N LEU A 87 -1.07 6.85 4.77
CA LEU A 87 -2.11 7.66 4.11
C LEU A 87 -1.98 7.66 2.59
N MET A 88 -0.74 7.71 2.06
CA MET A 88 -0.49 7.58 0.62
C MET A 88 -0.93 6.23 0.07
N TYR A 89 -0.68 5.13 0.79
CA TYR A 89 -1.14 3.80 0.39
C TYR A 89 -2.66 3.70 0.37
N ASP A 90 -3.34 4.23 1.38
CA ASP A 90 -4.80 4.30 1.41
C ASP A 90 -5.36 5.09 0.23
N LEU A 91 -4.76 6.24 -0.09
CA LEU A 91 -5.14 7.04 -1.24
C LEU A 91 -4.87 6.31 -2.57
N MET A 92 -3.75 5.59 -2.69
CA MET A 92 -3.43 4.80 -3.87
C MET A 92 -4.47 3.71 -4.13
N ILE A 93 -4.88 2.97 -3.09
CA ILE A 93 -5.96 1.97 -3.19
C ILE A 93 -7.26 2.65 -3.68
N ASP A 94 -7.61 3.80 -3.12
CA ASP A 94 -8.84 4.50 -3.46
C ASP A 94 -8.83 5.06 -4.91
N VAL A 95 -7.67 5.52 -5.39
CA VAL A 95 -7.51 6.08 -6.76
C VAL A 95 -7.73 5.04 -7.85
N ILE A 96 -7.35 3.79 -7.60
CA ILE A 96 -7.50 2.70 -8.57
C ILE A 96 -8.77 1.86 -8.36
N SER A 97 -9.53 2.13 -7.29
CA SER A 97 -10.77 1.41 -6.97
C SER A 97 -11.68 1.30 -8.22
N PRO A 98 -12.30 0.14 -8.48
CA PRO A 98 -12.39 -1.07 -7.65
C PRO A 98 -11.25 -2.09 -7.82
N ARG A 99 -10.23 -1.79 -8.62
CA ARG A 99 -9.11 -2.70 -8.86
C ARG A 99 -8.24 -2.86 -7.62
N PRO A 100 -7.64 -4.03 -7.40
CA PRO A 100 -6.75 -4.25 -6.28
C PRO A 100 -5.36 -3.63 -6.52
N LEU A 101 -4.68 -3.29 -5.44
CA LEU A 101 -3.32 -2.77 -5.41
C LEU A 101 -2.37 -3.82 -4.85
N MET A 102 -1.28 -4.11 -5.55
CA MET A 102 -0.22 -5.00 -5.10
C MET A 102 1.09 -4.25 -4.85
N SER A 103 1.98 -4.89 -4.12
CA SER A 103 3.34 -4.39 -3.90
C SER A 103 4.17 -4.44 -5.17
N ASP A 104 5.26 -3.68 -5.21
CA ASP A 104 6.32 -3.84 -6.20
C ASP A 104 6.73 -5.33 -6.31
N ARG A 105 6.83 -5.83 -7.55
CA ARG A 105 7.13 -7.24 -7.81
C ARG A 105 8.63 -7.55 -7.74
N ILE A 106 9.48 -6.54 -7.77
CA ILE A 106 10.93 -6.70 -7.83
C ILE A 106 11.57 -6.42 -6.47
N GLU A 107 11.23 -5.27 -5.87
CA GLU A 107 11.86 -4.82 -4.64
C GLU A 107 10.85 -4.18 -3.69
N VAL A 108 10.80 -4.67 -2.46
CA VAL A 108 9.97 -4.09 -1.39
C VAL A 108 10.84 -3.79 -0.19
N SER A 109 10.86 -2.54 0.25
CA SER A 109 11.58 -2.15 1.45
C SER A 109 10.93 -2.76 2.70
N LYS A 110 11.69 -2.84 3.79
CA LYS A 110 11.16 -3.33 5.08
C LYS A 110 10.00 -2.49 5.59
N ASP A 111 10.03 -1.19 5.34
CA ASP A 111 8.96 -0.29 5.79
C ASP A 111 7.71 -0.46 4.94
N ALA A 112 7.84 -0.60 3.62
CA ALA A 112 6.73 -0.94 2.74
C ALA A 112 6.11 -2.30 3.12
N LYS A 113 6.93 -3.32 3.40
CA LYS A 113 6.42 -4.63 3.86
C LYS A 113 5.57 -4.52 5.12
N ARG A 114 5.94 -3.66 6.08
CA ARG A 114 5.15 -3.43 7.29
C ARG A 114 3.75 -2.89 6.98
N VAL A 115 3.61 -2.03 5.96
CA VAL A 115 2.29 -1.53 5.51
C VAL A 115 1.46 -2.69 4.96
N TRP A 116 2.05 -3.55 4.12
CA TRP A 116 1.37 -4.72 3.58
C TRP A 116 0.98 -5.75 4.66
N ASP A 117 1.87 -6.01 5.63
CA ASP A 117 1.57 -6.87 6.78
C ASP A 117 0.40 -6.30 7.60
N TYR A 118 0.39 -4.98 7.81
CA TYR A 118 -0.70 -4.30 8.51
C TYR A 118 -2.04 -4.44 7.75
N TYR A 119 -2.04 -4.30 6.43
CA TYR A 119 -3.24 -4.50 5.62
C TYR A 119 -3.73 -5.94 5.69
N ARG A 120 -2.83 -6.91 5.63
CA ARG A 120 -3.19 -8.32 5.76
C ARG A 120 -3.80 -8.65 7.12
N ASP A 121 -3.22 -8.14 8.19
CA ASP A 121 -3.50 -8.64 9.54
C ASP A 121 -4.48 -7.77 10.33
N ARG A 122 -4.63 -6.49 10.00
CA ARG A 122 -5.28 -5.50 10.85
C ARG A 122 -6.39 -4.67 10.19
N ARG A 123 -6.49 -4.65 8.87
CA ARG A 123 -7.44 -3.78 8.15
C ARG A 123 -8.69 -4.54 7.75
N GLY A 124 -9.75 -4.44 8.57
CA GLY A 124 -11.04 -5.07 8.27
C GLY A 124 -11.83 -4.42 7.13
N ASP A 125 -11.49 -3.19 6.75
CA ASP A 125 -12.05 -2.44 5.63
C ASP A 125 -11.38 -2.76 4.29
N ILE A 126 -10.29 -3.54 4.33
CA ILE A 126 -9.53 -3.97 3.15
C ILE A 126 -9.84 -5.45 2.87
N GLU A 127 -10.12 -5.76 1.63
CA GLU A 127 -10.23 -7.12 1.10
C GLU A 127 -8.91 -7.55 0.50
N GLN A 128 -8.50 -8.78 0.83
CA GLN A 128 -7.30 -9.41 0.27
C GLN A 128 -7.70 -10.24 -0.94
N VAL A 129 -6.99 -10.06 -2.04
CA VAL A 129 -7.12 -10.85 -3.27
C VAL A 129 -5.85 -11.67 -3.43
N GLN A 130 -5.97 -13.00 -3.49
CA GLN A 130 -4.82 -13.85 -3.78
C GLN A 130 -4.38 -13.62 -5.22
N LEU A 131 -3.10 -13.33 -5.43
CA LEU A 131 -2.54 -13.06 -6.76
C LEU A 131 -2.22 -14.33 -7.52
N ASP A 132 -1.94 -15.38 -6.76
CA ASP A 132 -1.57 -16.66 -7.32
C ASP A 132 -2.80 -17.51 -7.54
N ASP A 133 -2.81 -18.25 -8.62
CA ASP A 133 -3.87 -19.19 -8.91
C ASP A 133 -3.90 -20.30 -7.85
N GLU A 134 -5.09 -20.63 -7.33
CA GLU A 134 -5.27 -21.73 -6.38
C GLU A 134 -4.83 -23.09 -6.95
N VAL A 135 -4.73 -23.21 -8.26
CA VAL A 135 -4.31 -24.42 -8.97
C VAL A 135 -2.79 -24.59 -8.93
N ASN A 136 -2.04 -23.53 -8.81
CA ASN A 136 -0.58 -23.56 -8.76
C ASN A 136 -0.09 -23.61 -7.33
N THR A 137 0.60 -24.70 -6.98
CA THR A 137 1.41 -24.73 -5.76
C THR A 137 2.45 -23.63 -5.91
N LEU A 138 2.36 -22.58 -5.08
CA LEU A 138 3.29 -21.48 -5.10
C LEU A 138 4.70 -22.00 -4.94
N THR A 139 5.41 -22.04 -6.04
CA THR A 139 6.83 -22.34 -6.04
C THR A 139 7.63 -21.06 -5.95
N PRO A 140 8.92 -21.12 -5.63
CA PRO A 140 9.79 -19.96 -5.70
C PRO A 140 10.09 -19.51 -7.13
N ASP A 141 9.43 -20.07 -8.14
CA ASP A 141 9.64 -19.71 -9.52
C ASP A 141 8.98 -18.37 -9.89
N TYR A 142 9.59 -17.67 -10.82
CA TYR A 142 9.23 -16.34 -11.21
C TYR A 142 7.81 -16.26 -11.83
N ASP A 143 7.41 -17.31 -12.50
CA ASP A 143 6.19 -17.36 -13.30
C ASP A 143 4.93 -17.78 -12.51
N ASP A 144 5.11 -18.31 -11.28
CA ASP A 144 4.02 -18.91 -10.51
C ASP A 144 3.33 -17.95 -9.55
N ASN A 145 4.00 -16.89 -9.13
CA ASN A 145 3.55 -16.01 -8.05
C ASN A 145 3.43 -14.57 -8.51
N CYS A 146 2.89 -14.36 -9.68
CA CYS A 146 2.72 -13.04 -10.24
C CYS A 146 4.05 -12.25 -10.27
N TYR A 147 5.14 -12.94 -10.65
CA TYR A 147 6.50 -12.40 -10.76
C TYR A 147 7.11 -11.83 -9.47
N GLN A 148 6.56 -12.16 -8.30
CA GLN A 148 7.06 -11.63 -7.04
C GLN A 148 8.41 -12.18 -6.63
N LYS A 149 9.46 -11.36 -6.74
CA LYS A 149 10.81 -11.67 -6.31
C LYS A 149 11.07 -11.35 -4.83
N SER A 150 10.48 -10.27 -4.34
CA SER A 150 10.73 -9.76 -2.98
C SER A 150 10.21 -10.69 -1.88
N ALA A 151 9.14 -11.42 -2.12
CA ALA A 151 8.58 -12.34 -1.14
C ALA A 151 9.61 -13.40 -0.72
N LYS A 152 10.48 -13.86 -1.65
CA LYS A 152 11.59 -14.79 -1.35
C LYS A 152 12.53 -14.29 -0.26
N LEU A 153 12.73 -12.98 -0.18
CA LEU A 153 13.64 -12.35 0.77
C LEU A 153 13.02 -12.21 2.16
N HIS A 154 11.72 -12.00 2.22
CA HIS A 154 11.03 -11.63 3.45
C HIS A 154 10.27 -12.78 4.12
N ASP A 155 9.72 -13.71 3.34
CA ASP A 155 8.80 -14.74 3.83
C ASP A 155 9.23 -16.15 3.37
N LYS A 156 10.48 -16.52 3.66
CA LYS A 156 11.07 -17.80 3.26
C LYS A 156 10.15 -18.99 3.51
N GLY A 157 9.68 -19.62 2.45
CA GLY A 157 8.87 -20.83 2.50
C GLY A 157 7.38 -20.65 2.80
N ASN A 158 6.88 -19.42 2.99
CA ASN A 158 5.45 -19.15 3.23
C ASN A 158 4.90 -18.13 2.23
N TRP A 159 4.83 -18.52 0.97
CA TRP A 159 4.35 -17.66 -0.11
C TRP A 159 2.88 -17.32 0.03
N THR A 160 2.03 -18.34 0.22
CA THR A 160 0.57 -18.18 0.33
C THR A 160 0.18 -17.29 1.50
N GLY A 161 0.94 -17.36 2.60
CA GLY A 161 0.76 -16.53 3.78
C GLY A 161 1.40 -15.15 3.68
N SER A 162 2.25 -14.89 2.68
CA SER A 162 2.92 -13.61 2.54
C SER A 162 1.94 -12.48 2.22
N SER A 163 2.12 -11.32 2.85
CA SER A 163 1.40 -10.11 2.49
C SER A 163 1.75 -9.62 1.08
N LEU A 164 2.91 -10.02 0.56
CA LEU A 164 3.39 -9.64 -0.76
C LEU A 164 2.87 -10.52 -1.89
N SER A 165 2.27 -11.69 -1.57
CA SER A 165 1.61 -12.55 -2.56
C SER A 165 0.11 -12.23 -2.71
N LYS A 166 -0.32 -11.09 -2.19
CA LYS A 166 -1.70 -10.61 -2.22
C LYS A 166 -1.80 -9.22 -2.82
N ALA A 167 -2.95 -8.93 -3.40
CA ALA A 167 -3.38 -7.57 -3.68
C ALA A 167 -4.47 -7.13 -2.71
N TYR A 168 -4.70 -5.85 -2.62
CA TYR A 168 -5.56 -5.23 -1.61
C TYR A 168 -6.49 -4.21 -2.24
N ARG A 169 -7.78 -4.28 -1.90
CA ARG A 169 -8.77 -3.29 -2.34
C ARG A 169 -9.74 -2.96 -1.22
N ARG A 170 -10.45 -1.85 -1.35
CA ARG A 170 -11.52 -1.53 -0.41
C ARG A 170 -12.64 -2.56 -0.50
N ARG A 171 -13.08 -3.04 0.64
CA ARG A 171 -14.29 -3.87 0.74
C ARG A 171 -15.50 -3.05 0.29
N GLY A 172 -16.25 -3.59 -0.68
CA GLY A 172 -17.38 -2.87 -1.26
C GLY A 172 -17.05 -1.75 -2.24
N GLY A 173 -15.77 -1.58 -2.64
CA GLY A 173 -15.37 -0.67 -3.72
C GLY A 173 -15.44 0.82 -3.40
N GLY A 174 -15.58 1.22 -2.12
CA GLY A 174 -15.57 2.62 -1.69
C GLY A 174 -14.19 3.30 -1.84
N ARG A 175 -14.17 4.62 -1.65
CA ARG A 175 -12.94 5.44 -1.71
C ARG A 175 -12.86 6.41 -0.52
N PRO A 176 -12.94 5.92 0.72
CA PRO A 176 -13.14 6.78 1.89
C PRO A 176 -12.03 7.83 2.09
N THR A 177 -10.77 7.47 1.85
CA THR A 177 -9.65 8.41 1.99
C THR A 177 -9.67 9.47 0.90
N PHE A 178 -9.91 9.05 -0.34
CA PHE A 178 -10.04 9.96 -1.47
C PHE A 178 -11.21 10.93 -1.27
N ASP A 179 -12.38 10.41 -0.91
CA ASP A 179 -13.60 11.20 -0.75
C ASP A 179 -13.47 12.21 0.41
N GLU A 180 -12.82 11.82 1.52
CA GLU A 180 -12.52 12.75 2.63
C GLU A 180 -11.53 13.84 2.21
N LEU A 181 -10.42 13.48 1.55
CA LEU A 181 -9.46 14.45 1.05
C LEU A 181 -10.09 15.42 0.03
N GLN A 182 -10.98 14.92 -0.82
CA GLN A 182 -11.70 15.74 -1.77
C GLN A 182 -12.68 16.70 -1.07
N HIS A 183 -13.41 16.21 -0.07
CA HIS A 183 -14.31 17.03 0.74
C HIS A 183 -13.56 18.16 1.45
N LEU A 184 -12.35 17.90 1.93
CA LEU A 184 -11.48 18.90 2.56
C LEU A 184 -10.80 19.85 1.55
N GLY A 185 -11.02 19.69 0.25
CA GLY A 185 -10.40 20.52 -0.79
C GLY A 185 -8.88 20.30 -0.94
N LEU A 186 -8.39 19.13 -0.56
CA LEU A 186 -6.97 18.80 -0.54
C LEU A 186 -6.50 18.07 -1.80
N ILE A 187 -7.40 17.66 -2.72
CA ILE A 187 -7.07 16.98 -3.97
C ILE A 187 -7.05 17.95 -5.13
N GLU A 188 -6.00 17.86 -5.94
CA GLU A 188 -5.84 18.56 -7.21
C GLU A 188 -5.59 17.53 -8.34
N PHE A 189 -6.34 17.63 -9.44
CA PHE A 189 -6.08 16.85 -10.66
C PHE A 189 -5.26 17.66 -11.66
N LYS A 190 -4.30 17.00 -12.32
CA LYS A 190 -3.49 17.59 -13.40
C LYS A 190 -3.31 16.63 -14.55
#